data_4175517a748bd4d988cc5f388a5a3ebe
#
_entry.id   4175517a748bd4d988cc5f388a5a3ebe
#
_cell.length_a   1.000
_cell.length_b   1.000
_cell.length_c   1.000
_cell.angle_alpha   90.00
_cell.angle_beta   90.00
_cell.angle_gamma   90.00
#
_symmetry.space_group_name_H-M   'P 1'
#
loop_
_entity.id
_entity.type
_entity.pdbx_description
1 polymer ?
#
loop_
_entity_poly.entity_id
_entity_poly.type
_entity_poly.pdbx_seq_one_letter_code
_entity_poly.pdbx_strand_id
1 'polypeptide(L)'
;MEKKNIDWSSIGFGYMPTDYRYVSNFKDGKWDEGTLSTDPNIVLNECAGVLQYSQSVFEGLKAYTTEDGHIVTFRPDLNAERIAASAARLEMPVFPKERFIDAVEQVVKANDAWVPPYGSGATLYLCLLYTSDAADDM
;
A
#
# COMPACT_ATOMS: atom_id res chain seq x y z
N MET A 1 -4.98 -17.86 10.04
CA MET A 1 -5.44 -18.36 8.71
C MET A 1 -4.35 -19.25 8.11
N GLU A 2 -4.71 -20.24 7.28
CA GLU A 2 -3.74 -21.10 6.62
C GLU A 2 -2.96 -20.31 5.56
N LYS A 3 -1.63 -20.47 5.54
CA LYS A 3 -0.76 -19.78 4.59
C LYS A 3 -0.96 -20.34 3.18
N LYS A 4 -0.72 -19.51 2.15
CA LYS A 4 -0.76 -19.98 0.75
C LYS A 4 0.27 -21.10 0.53
N ASN A 5 -0.14 -22.10 -0.24
CA ASN A 5 0.73 -23.23 -0.58
C ASN A 5 1.67 -22.88 -1.72
N ILE A 6 2.75 -22.18 -1.39
CA ILE A 6 3.81 -21.76 -2.33
C ILE A 6 5.18 -22.09 -1.74
N ASP A 7 6.18 -22.23 -2.59
CA ASP A 7 7.57 -22.37 -2.12
C ASP A 7 8.13 -21.01 -1.71
N TRP A 8 8.01 -20.69 -0.43
CA TRP A 8 8.48 -19.44 0.15
C TRP A 8 9.99 -19.20 0.03
N SER A 9 10.77 -20.29 -0.12
CA SER A 9 12.24 -20.21 -0.24
C SER A 9 12.70 -19.75 -1.63
N SER A 10 11.88 -19.94 -2.65
CA SER A 10 12.18 -19.58 -4.04
C SER A 10 11.61 -18.22 -4.47
N ILE A 11 10.93 -17.51 -3.56
CA ILE A 11 10.34 -16.20 -3.87
C ILE A 11 11.43 -15.18 -4.16
N GLY A 12 11.41 -14.62 -5.38
CA GLY A 12 12.23 -13.48 -5.79
C GLY A 12 11.50 -12.14 -5.66
N PHE A 13 12.00 -11.12 -6.37
CA PHE A 13 11.39 -9.77 -6.41
C PHE A 13 10.30 -9.61 -7.48
N GLY A 14 9.88 -10.69 -8.14
CA GLY A 14 8.83 -10.65 -9.15
C GLY A 14 7.48 -10.29 -8.53
N TYR A 15 6.66 -9.54 -9.28
CA TYR A 15 5.29 -9.25 -8.87
C TYR A 15 4.49 -10.55 -8.72
N MET A 16 3.83 -10.68 -7.60
CA MET A 16 2.93 -11.80 -7.31
C MET A 16 1.59 -11.21 -6.85
N PRO A 17 0.49 -11.44 -7.57
CA PRO A 17 -0.80 -10.88 -7.19
C PRO A 17 -1.26 -11.48 -5.86
N THR A 18 -1.59 -10.61 -4.92
CA THR A 18 -2.26 -10.97 -3.67
C THR A 18 -3.78 -10.85 -3.81
N ASP A 19 -4.53 -11.18 -2.77
CA ASP A 19 -5.99 -11.23 -2.88
C ASP A 19 -6.62 -9.83 -2.84
N TYR A 20 -6.06 -8.88 -2.07
CA TYR A 20 -6.64 -7.56 -1.85
C TYR A 20 -5.62 -6.44 -1.90
N ARG A 21 -6.08 -5.27 -2.35
CA ARG A 21 -5.45 -3.97 -2.15
C ARG A 21 -6.40 -3.02 -1.43
N TYR A 22 -5.89 -1.98 -0.80
CA TYR A 22 -6.69 -0.88 -0.27
C TYR A 22 -6.66 0.29 -1.25
N VAL A 23 -7.81 0.91 -1.49
CA VAL A 23 -7.95 2.08 -2.38
C VAL A 23 -8.67 3.18 -1.65
N SER A 24 -8.15 4.38 -1.69
CA SER A 24 -8.80 5.61 -1.24
C SER A 24 -8.55 6.71 -2.27
N ASN A 25 -9.57 7.49 -2.57
CA ASN A 25 -9.51 8.56 -3.55
C ASN A 25 -9.72 9.91 -2.86
N PHE A 26 -9.00 10.92 -3.34
CA PHE A 26 -9.23 12.31 -2.95
C PHE A 26 -10.09 12.99 -4.03
N LYS A 27 -11.20 13.57 -3.62
CA LYS A 27 -12.12 14.27 -4.52
C LYS A 27 -12.86 15.36 -3.77
N ASP A 28 -13.12 16.48 -4.44
CA ASP A 28 -13.85 17.62 -3.87
C ASP A 28 -13.28 18.08 -2.51
N GLY A 29 -11.95 18.12 -2.39
CA GLY A 29 -11.24 18.59 -1.19
C GLY A 29 -11.22 17.60 -0.02
N LYS A 30 -11.59 16.35 -0.22
CA LYS A 30 -11.62 15.32 0.85
C LYS A 30 -11.27 13.92 0.35
N TRP A 31 -10.75 13.12 1.26
CA TRP A 31 -10.57 11.68 1.08
C TRP A 31 -11.90 10.95 1.27
N ASP A 32 -12.18 9.96 0.42
CA ASP A 32 -13.27 9.01 0.65
C ASP A 32 -12.98 8.09 1.85
N GLU A 33 -13.92 7.22 2.21
CA GLU A 33 -13.77 6.26 3.33
C GLU A 33 -12.65 5.24 3.07
N GLY A 34 -12.32 5.00 1.80
CA GLY A 34 -11.42 3.93 1.37
C GLY A 34 -12.08 2.56 1.42
N THR A 35 -11.54 1.63 0.67
CA THR A 35 -12.08 0.27 0.59
C THR A 35 -11.04 -0.76 0.19
N LEU A 36 -11.25 -2.01 0.60
CA LEU A 36 -10.52 -3.16 0.05
C LEU A 36 -11.08 -3.52 -1.33
N SER A 37 -10.21 -3.80 -2.27
CA SER A 37 -10.55 -4.17 -3.65
C SER A 37 -9.75 -5.40 -4.09
N THR A 38 -10.37 -6.26 -4.89
CA THR A 38 -9.73 -7.40 -5.56
C THR A 38 -9.26 -7.05 -6.98
N ASP A 39 -9.66 -5.89 -7.52
CA ASP A 39 -9.22 -5.43 -8.83
C ASP A 39 -7.80 -4.84 -8.73
N PRO A 40 -6.79 -5.42 -9.42
CA PRO A 40 -5.42 -4.92 -9.38
C PRO A 40 -5.17 -3.74 -10.31
N ASN A 41 -6.15 -3.35 -11.13
CA ASN A 41 -5.97 -2.33 -12.15
C ASN A 41 -6.14 -0.92 -11.57
N ILE A 42 -5.40 0.03 -12.14
CA ILE A 42 -5.54 1.46 -11.89
C ILE A 42 -6.01 2.09 -13.20
N VAL A 43 -7.14 2.78 -13.16
CA VAL A 43 -7.66 3.54 -14.30
C VAL A 43 -7.31 5.01 -14.06
N LEU A 44 -6.63 5.63 -15.01
CA LEU A 44 -6.20 7.02 -14.96
C LEU A 44 -6.68 7.75 -16.22
N ASN A 45 -7.00 9.04 -16.04
CA ASN A 45 -7.24 9.94 -17.18
C ASN A 45 -5.92 10.19 -17.92
N GLU A 46 -5.98 10.41 -19.25
CA GLU A 46 -4.77 10.74 -20.05
C GLU A 46 -4.07 12.02 -19.61
N CYS A 47 -4.78 12.93 -18.95
CA CYS A 47 -4.25 14.18 -18.38
C CYS A 47 -3.72 14.02 -16.96
N ALA A 48 -3.70 12.81 -16.40
CA ALA A 48 -3.20 12.58 -15.04
C ALA A 48 -1.77 13.10 -14.87
N GLY A 49 -1.53 13.89 -13.82
CA GLY A 49 -0.24 14.51 -13.56
C GLY A 49 0.92 13.51 -13.43
N VAL A 50 0.61 12.29 -13.00
CA VAL A 50 1.61 11.21 -12.94
C VAL A 50 2.14 10.84 -14.33
N LEU A 51 1.31 10.85 -15.37
CA LEU A 51 1.70 10.47 -16.73
C LEU A 51 2.53 11.56 -17.42
N GLN A 52 2.23 12.83 -17.15
CA GLN A 52 2.87 13.95 -17.83
C GLN A 52 3.99 14.59 -17.02
N TYR A 53 3.87 14.65 -15.70
CA TYR A 53 4.78 15.37 -14.81
C TYR A 53 5.42 14.48 -13.75
N SER A 54 5.19 13.17 -13.80
CA SER A 54 5.65 12.22 -12.78
C SER A 54 5.21 12.60 -11.36
N GLN A 55 4.05 13.24 -11.23
CA GLN A 55 3.50 13.64 -9.94
C GLN A 55 2.96 12.42 -9.21
N SER A 56 3.87 11.73 -8.54
CA SER A 56 3.62 10.51 -7.81
C SER A 56 4.59 10.39 -6.65
N VAL A 57 4.12 9.84 -5.56
CA VAL A 57 4.96 9.44 -4.43
C VAL A 57 4.68 7.99 -4.08
N PHE A 58 5.67 7.32 -3.51
CA PHE A 58 5.48 5.97 -3.01
C PHE A 58 6.08 5.81 -1.63
N GLU A 59 5.63 4.81 -0.93
CA GLU A 59 6.18 4.38 0.34
C GLU A 59 6.20 2.86 0.39
N GLY A 60 7.20 2.30 1.05
CA GLY A 60 7.35 0.86 1.18
C GLY A 60 7.61 0.45 2.62
N LEU A 61 6.83 -0.51 3.09
CA LEU A 61 7.05 -1.17 4.38
C LEU A 61 6.80 -2.67 4.22
N LYS A 62 7.11 -3.42 5.27
CA LYS A 62 7.04 -4.88 5.23
C LYS A 62 6.21 -5.40 6.38
N ALA A 63 5.48 -6.49 6.13
CA ALA A 63 4.86 -7.30 7.17
C ALA A 63 5.60 -8.62 7.33
N TYR A 64 5.74 -9.05 8.57
CA TYR A 64 6.52 -10.23 8.97
C TYR A 64 5.67 -11.14 9.84
N THR A 65 5.91 -12.44 9.77
CA THR A 65 5.43 -13.39 10.78
C THR A 65 6.52 -13.58 11.84
N THR A 66 6.16 -13.40 13.10
CA THR A 66 7.03 -13.64 14.25
C THR A 66 7.10 -15.13 14.59
N GLU A 67 8.04 -15.53 15.47
CA GLU A 67 8.21 -16.93 15.90
C GLU A 67 6.94 -17.50 16.55
N ASP A 68 6.22 -16.68 17.30
CA ASP A 68 4.94 -17.04 17.95
C ASP A 68 3.72 -16.92 17.04
N GLY A 69 3.93 -16.64 15.73
CA GLY A 69 2.89 -16.66 14.69
C GLY A 69 2.12 -15.36 14.53
N HIS A 70 2.48 -14.29 15.24
CA HIS A 70 1.87 -12.96 15.02
C HIS A 70 2.37 -12.32 13.74
N ILE A 71 1.55 -11.48 13.13
CA ILE A 71 1.97 -10.65 12.00
C ILE A 71 2.21 -9.23 12.51
N VAL A 72 3.38 -8.69 12.20
CA VAL A 72 3.81 -7.38 12.65
C VAL A 72 4.36 -6.53 11.51
N THR A 73 4.25 -5.22 11.65
CA THR A 73 4.93 -4.21 10.83
C THR A 73 5.87 -3.38 11.72
N PHE A 74 6.94 -2.84 11.15
CA PHE A 74 7.88 -2.02 11.92
C PHE A 74 7.67 -0.54 11.65
N ARG A 75 7.28 0.22 12.69
CA ARG A 75 7.12 1.67 12.68
C ARG A 75 6.34 2.22 11.46
N PRO A 76 5.12 1.74 11.19
CA PRO A 76 4.30 2.27 10.10
C PRO A 76 3.96 3.76 10.28
N ASP A 77 4.03 4.27 11.50
CA ASP A 77 3.89 5.69 11.84
C ASP A 77 4.94 6.56 11.13
N LEU A 78 6.20 6.11 11.06
CA LEU A 78 7.26 6.83 10.36
C LEU A 78 7.11 6.77 8.83
N ASN A 79 6.59 5.66 8.30
CA ASN A 79 6.25 5.56 6.88
C ASN A 79 5.13 6.55 6.54
N ALA A 80 4.10 6.66 7.40
CA ALA A 80 3.01 7.62 7.23
C ALA A 80 3.52 9.07 7.22
N GLU A 81 4.42 9.42 8.13
CA GLU A 81 5.03 10.75 8.18
C GLU A 81 5.86 11.06 6.93
N ARG A 82 6.61 10.07 6.43
CA ARG A 82 7.46 10.25 5.26
C ARG A 82 6.64 10.41 3.97
N ILE A 83 5.60 9.61 3.76
CA ILE A 83 4.73 9.79 2.58
C ILE A 83 3.96 11.11 2.66
N ALA A 84 3.54 11.54 3.83
CA ALA A 84 2.90 12.84 4.03
C ALA A 84 3.84 14.01 3.64
N ALA A 85 5.10 13.96 4.08
CA ALA A 85 6.12 14.95 3.70
C ALA A 85 6.40 14.92 2.19
N SER A 86 6.45 13.74 1.58
CA SER A 86 6.65 13.56 0.13
C SER A 86 5.48 14.13 -0.67
N ALA A 87 4.24 13.85 -0.26
CA ALA A 87 3.04 14.39 -0.88
C ALA A 87 2.99 15.91 -0.79
N ALA A 88 3.24 16.47 0.40
CA ALA A 88 3.30 17.92 0.61
C ALA A 88 4.37 18.60 -0.28
N ARG A 89 5.51 17.94 -0.50
CA ARG A 89 6.59 18.45 -1.37
C ARG A 89 6.15 18.59 -2.83
N LEU A 90 5.25 17.72 -3.29
CA LEU A 90 4.68 17.75 -4.64
C LEU A 90 3.32 18.46 -4.70
N GLU A 91 2.93 19.15 -3.63
CA GLU A 91 1.64 19.84 -3.50
C GLU A 91 0.42 18.91 -3.71
N MET A 92 0.60 17.63 -3.37
CA MET A 92 -0.48 16.65 -3.36
C MET A 92 -1.17 16.65 -1.99
N PRO A 93 -2.48 16.39 -1.91
CA PRO A 93 -3.21 16.29 -0.64
C PRO A 93 -2.58 15.27 0.29
N VAL A 94 -2.37 15.65 1.55
CA VAL A 94 -1.77 14.74 2.54
C VAL A 94 -2.79 13.71 2.99
N PHE A 95 -2.43 12.41 2.91
CA PHE A 95 -3.23 11.34 3.48
C PHE A 95 -3.03 11.28 5.00
N PRO A 96 -4.10 11.26 5.82
CA PRO A 96 -3.98 11.31 7.28
C PRO A 96 -3.23 10.10 7.85
N LYS A 97 -2.33 10.35 8.81
CA LYS A 97 -1.46 9.34 9.43
C LYS A 97 -2.25 8.16 10.01
N GLU A 98 -3.31 8.44 10.75
CA GLU A 98 -4.13 7.42 11.39
C GLU A 98 -4.82 6.53 10.34
N ARG A 99 -5.26 7.13 9.25
CA ARG A 99 -5.87 6.40 8.14
C ARG A 99 -4.85 5.56 7.36
N PHE A 100 -3.61 6.05 7.26
CA PHE A 100 -2.53 5.27 6.67
C PHE A 100 -2.28 3.99 7.48
N ILE A 101 -2.18 4.11 8.81
CA ILE A 101 -1.96 2.97 9.69
C ILE A 101 -3.13 1.99 9.60
N ASP A 102 -4.37 2.49 9.65
CA ASP A 102 -5.57 1.67 9.50
C ASP A 102 -5.61 0.93 8.14
N ALA A 103 -5.28 1.62 7.04
CA ALA A 103 -5.20 1.00 5.71
C ALA A 103 -4.14 -0.12 5.65
N VAL A 104 -2.98 0.08 6.26
CA VAL A 104 -1.94 -0.95 6.39
C VAL A 104 -2.47 -2.15 7.17
N GLU A 105 -3.14 -1.94 8.29
CA GLU A 105 -3.74 -3.02 9.07
C GLU A 105 -4.81 -3.79 8.28
N GLN A 106 -5.70 -3.10 7.59
CA GLN A 106 -6.74 -3.72 6.78
C GLN A 106 -6.16 -4.58 5.66
N VAL A 107 -5.19 -4.06 4.90
CA VAL A 107 -4.55 -4.79 3.81
C VAL A 107 -3.79 -6.01 4.32
N VAL A 108 -3.05 -5.89 5.42
CA VAL A 108 -2.31 -7.01 6.01
C VAL A 108 -3.26 -8.09 6.52
N LYS A 109 -4.34 -7.71 7.21
CA LYS A 109 -5.36 -8.66 7.69
C LYS A 109 -6.07 -9.38 6.54
N ALA A 110 -6.40 -8.65 5.46
CA ALA A 110 -7.06 -9.23 4.29
C ALA A 110 -6.15 -10.18 3.48
N ASN A 111 -4.83 -9.99 3.59
CA ASN A 111 -3.82 -10.79 2.89
C ASN A 111 -2.94 -11.63 3.86
N ASP A 112 -3.42 -11.98 5.03
CA ASP A 112 -2.62 -12.66 6.06
C ASP A 112 -2.07 -14.01 5.58
N ALA A 113 -2.80 -14.70 4.69
CA ALA A 113 -2.34 -15.93 4.05
C ALA A 113 -1.11 -15.73 3.14
N TRP A 114 -0.88 -14.49 2.68
CA TRP A 114 0.25 -14.10 1.83
C TRP A 114 1.46 -13.60 2.62
N VAL A 115 1.34 -13.40 3.93
CA VAL A 115 2.50 -13.07 4.76
C VAL A 115 3.33 -14.33 4.96
N PRO A 116 4.60 -14.34 4.51
CA PRO A 116 5.45 -15.54 4.59
C PRO A 116 5.57 -16.05 6.03
N PRO A 117 5.68 -17.38 6.23
CA PRO A 117 5.88 -17.96 7.57
C PRO A 117 7.22 -17.53 8.17
N TYR A 118 7.30 -17.55 9.50
CA TYR A 118 8.55 -17.31 10.21
C TYR A 118 9.67 -18.26 9.73
N GLY A 119 10.87 -17.74 9.62
CA GLY A 119 12.05 -18.54 9.20
C GLY A 119 12.19 -18.73 7.69
N SER A 120 11.21 -18.30 6.86
CA SER A 120 11.31 -18.41 5.40
C SER A 120 12.31 -17.43 4.77
N GLY A 121 12.72 -16.38 5.50
CA GLY A 121 13.55 -15.28 4.97
C GLY A 121 12.81 -14.30 4.07
N ALA A 122 11.55 -14.58 3.72
CA ALA A 122 10.71 -13.71 2.91
C ALA A 122 9.80 -12.81 3.76
N THR A 123 9.25 -11.79 3.15
CA THR A 123 8.34 -10.82 3.79
C THR A 123 7.23 -10.42 2.82
N LEU A 124 6.08 -10.00 3.32
CA LEU A 124 5.10 -9.32 2.49
C LEU A 124 5.50 -7.85 2.35
N TYR A 125 5.79 -7.42 1.13
CA TYR A 125 6.08 -6.02 0.83
C TYR A 125 4.79 -5.26 0.56
N LEU A 126 4.56 -4.21 1.34
CA LEU A 126 3.46 -3.28 1.12
C LEU A 126 4.01 -2.05 0.38
N CYS A 127 3.57 -1.89 -0.86
CA CYS A 127 3.86 -0.71 -1.65
C CYS A 127 2.64 0.22 -1.62
N LEU A 128 2.81 1.41 -1.09
CA LEU A 128 1.81 2.46 -1.21
C LEU A 128 2.18 3.31 -2.40
N LEU A 129 1.30 3.34 -3.36
CA LEU A 129 1.39 4.21 -4.52
C LEU A 129 0.36 5.33 -4.36
N TYR A 130 0.81 6.57 -4.43
CA TYR A 130 -0.05 7.73 -4.46
C TYR A 130 0.23 8.55 -5.70
N THR A 131 -0.76 8.65 -6.58
CA THR A 131 -0.69 9.37 -7.85
C THR A 131 -1.76 10.44 -7.90
N SER A 132 -1.48 11.54 -8.59
CA SER A 132 -2.53 12.50 -8.93
C SER A 132 -3.24 12.09 -10.24
N ASP A 133 -4.56 12.14 -10.22
CA ASP A 133 -5.39 12.13 -11.43
C ASP A 133 -5.85 13.58 -11.68
N ALA A 134 -5.15 14.29 -12.55
CA ALA A 134 -5.27 15.73 -12.73
C ALA A 134 -6.65 16.20 -13.25
N ALA A 135 -7.54 15.31 -13.62
CA ALA A 135 -8.86 15.71 -14.11
C ALA A 135 -9.73 16.36 -13.02
N ASP A 136 -9.44 16.11 -11.74
CA ASP A 136 -10.22 16.60 -10.61
C ASP A 136 -9.50 17.65 -9.74
N ASP A 137 -8.20 17.93 -10.00
CA ASP A 137 -7.37 18.79 -9.13
C ASP A 137 -7.13 20.21 -9.71
N MET A 138 -7.77 20.55 -10.82
CA MET A 138 -7.69 21.89 -11.40
C MET A 138 -8.94 22.73 -11.13
#